data_d1daf216cd86239abb845f8f04421554
#
_entry.id   d1daf216cd86239abb845f8f04421554
#
_cell.length_a   1.000
_cell.length_b   1.000
_cell.length_c   1.000
_cell.angle_alpha   90.00
_cell.angle_beta   90.00
_cell.angle_gamma   90.00
#
_symmetry.space_group_name_H-M   'P 1'
#
loop_
_entity.id
_entity.type
_entity.pdbx_description
1 polymer ?
#
loop_
_entity_poly.entity_id
_entity_poly.type
_entity_poly.pdbx_seq_one_letter_code
_entity_poly.pdbx_strand_id
1 'polypeptide(L)'
;HVQRAMNTHSDFVWLSQLLHNATGEYISPTTLKRLWGHQTDYCHPSPYTLNLLSRYLGYADYEAFKRGLHADYASSAIQTRCYMAANLSEGDVLTLTWRPDRRMLVRYVGNDSFEVVEVENSKLYVGDTFTCQSFVEGEMAVLSNLLHNGKGPFVYLIGKQGGVSITPDFTPPISK
;
A
#
# COMPACT_ATOMS: atom_id res chain seq x y z
N HIS A 1 13.72 0.69 -17.85
CA HIS A 1 12.70 1.37 -17.04
C HIS A 1 12.12 2.54 -17.81
N VAL A 2 10.82 2.52 -18.07
CA VAL A 2 10.12 3.59 -18.79
C VAL A 2 9.83 4.72 -17.81
N GLN A 3 10.59 5.81 -17.90
CA GLN A 3 10.38 7.05 -17.12
C GLN A 3 9.43 8.02 -17.85
N ARG A 4 8.50 7.51 -18.66
CA ARG A 4 7.56 8.34 -19.42
C ARG A 4 6.16 8.24 -18.80
N ALA A 5 5.51 9.39 -18.60
CA ALA A 5 4.12 9.42 -18.18
C ALA A 5 3.22 8.85 -19.28
N MET A 6 2.32 7.92 -18.92
CA MET A 6 1.43 7.20 -19.84
C MET A 6 0.05 7.83 -19.81
N ASN A 7 -0.14 8.96 -20.52
CA ASN A 7 -1.35 9.78 -20.45
C ASN A 7 -2.15 9.83 -21.77
N THR A 8 -1.48 9.62 -22.90
CA THR A 8 -2.09 9.78 -24.23
C THR A 8 -2.20 8.45 -24.98
N HIS A 9 -3.05 8.41 -26.01
CA HIS A 9 -3.13 7.25 -26.90
C HIS A 9 -1.77 6.89 -27.52
N SER A 10 -1.03 7.89 -27.95
CA SER A 10 0.29 7.72 -28.55
C SER A 10 1.31 7.08 -27.61
N ASP A 11 1.20 7.33 -26.30
CA ASP A 11 2.08 6.71 -25.30
C ASP A 11 1.82 5.20 -25.22
N PHE A 12 0.54 4.78 -25.29
CA PHE A 12 0.19 3.36 -25.28
C PHE A 12 0.52 2.66 -26.60
N VAL A 13 0.45 3.35 -27.75
CA VAL A 13 0.95 2.82 -29.03
C VAL A 13 2.46 2.61 -28.97
N TRP A 14 3.19 3.59 -28.47
CA TRP A 14 4.63 3.48 -28.27
C TRP A 14 4.99 2.33 -27.31
N LEU A 15 4.30 2.19 -26.19
CA LEU A 15 4.54 1.09 -25.24
C LEU A 15 4.24 -0.27 -25.86
N SER A 16 3.16 -0.39 -26.64
CA SER A 16 2.82 -1.60 -27.38
C SER A 16 3.95 -2.04 -28.33
N GLN A 17 4.52 -1.09 -29.07
CA GLN A 17 5.65 -1.34 -29.96
C GLN A 17 6.93 -1.71 -29.20
N LEU A 18 7.20 -1.02 -28.08
CA LEU A 18 8.34 -1.33 -27.21
C LEU A 18 8.28 -2.75 -26.67
N LEU A 19 7.11 -3.17 -26.19
CA LEU A 19 6.86 -4.52 -25.70
C LEU A 19 7.02 -5.55 -26.80
N HIS A 20 6.48 -5.28 -28.00
CA HIS A 20 6.62 -6.16 -29.16
C HIS A 20 8.08 -6.34 -29.57
N ASN A 21 8.85 -5.27 -29.63
CA ASN A 21 10.28 -5.32 -29.99
C ASN A 21 11.10 -6.09 -28.94
N ALA A 22 10.71 -6.04 -27.67
CA ALA A 22 11.46 -6.68 -26.59
C ALA A 22 11.10 -8.16 -26.40
N THR A 23 9.83 -8.54 -26.64
CA THR A 23 9.31 -9.87 -26.32
C THR A 23 8.94 -10.71 -27.55
N GLY A 24 8.85 -10.09 -28.74
CA GLY A 24 8.33 -10.69 -29.96
C GLY A 24 6.81 -10.86 -29.98
N GLU A 25 6.12 -10.52 -28.91
CA GLU A 25 4.68 -10.70 -28.73
C GLU A 25 3.95 -9.34 -28.67
N TYR A 26 2.66 -9.32 -29.07
CA TYR A 26 1.91 -8.07 -29.20
C TYR A 26 0.81 -7.93 -28.14
N ILE A 27 0.79 -6.79 -27.49
CA ILE A 27 -0.34 -6.33 -26.65
C ILE A 27 -0.95 -5.07 -27.28
N SER A 28 -2.25 -5.04 -27.47
CA SER A 28 -2.90 -3.88 -28.06
C SER A 28 -2.81 -2.64 -27.14
N PRO A 29 -2.70 -1.42 -27.72
CA PRO A 29 -2.75 -0.18 -26.93
C PRO A 29 -4.02 -0.07 -26.07
N THR A 30 -5.14 -0.62 -26.53
CA THR A 30 -6.41 -0.65 -25.79
C THR A 30 -6.31 -1.51 -24.53
N THR A 31 -5.66 -2.68 -24.61
CA THR A 31 -5.41 -3.55 -23.45
C THR A 31 -4.53 -2.84 -22.42
N LEU A 32 -3.49 -2.14 -22.89
CA LEU A 32 -2.61 -1.36 -22.02
C LEU A 32 -3.36 -0.21 -21.35
N LYS A 33 -4.22 0.51 -22.07
CA LYS A 33 -5.07 1.56 -21.50
C LYS A 33 -5.99 1.06 -20.38
N ARG A 34 -6.56 -0.14 -20.54
CA ARG A 34 -7.40 -0.78 -19.51
C ARG A 34 -6.57 -1.12 -18.27
N LEU A 35 -5.37 -1.65 -18.45
CA LEU A 35 -4.44 -1.92 -17.33
C LEU A 35 -4.06 -0.67 -16.54
N TRP A 36 -3.92 0.48 -17.21
CA TRP A 36 -3.60 1.76 -16.58
C TRP A 36 -4.82 2.51 -16.03
N GLY A 37 -6.03 1.91 -16.10
CA GLY A 37 -7.26 2.51 -15.58
C GLY A 37 -7.79 3.69 -16.41
N HIS A 38 -7.34 3.85 -17.65
CA HIS A 38 -7.83 4.90 -18.57
C HIS A 38 -9.16 4.55 -19.23
N GLN A 39 -9.73 3.38 -18.95
CA GLN A 39 -11.06 2.98 -19.41
C GLN A 39 -11.84 2.38 -18.23
N THR A 40 -13.13 2.70 -18.16
CA THR A 40 -14.05 2.35 -17.07
C THR A 40 -14.46 0.87 -17.06
N ASP A 41 -14.24 0.13 -18.14
CA ASP A 41 -14.52 -1.30 -18.20
C ASP A 41 -13.45 -2.06 -17.41
N TYR A 42 -13.75 -2.37 -16.16
CA TYR A 42 -12.89 -3.17 -15.30
C TYR A 42 -12.79 -4.58 -15.88
N CYS A 43 -11.69 -4.87 -16.53
CA CYS A 43 -11.36 -6.19 -17.05
C CYS A 43 -10.08 -6.70 -16.39
N HIS A 44 -10.17 -7.85 -15.75
CA HIS A 44 -8.97 -8.51 -15.24
C HIS A 44 -8.01 -8.81 -16.41
N PRO A 45 -6.72 -8.47 -16.29
CA PRO A 45 -5.75 -8.77 -17.32
C PRO A 45 -5.67 -10.30 -17.54
N SER A 46 -5.60 -10.71 -18.80
CA SER A 46 -5.46 -12.13 -19.13
C SER A 46 -4.11 -12.68 -18.63
N PRO A 47 -4.00 -13.97 -18.32
CA PRO A 47 -2.73 -14.62 -17.99
C PRO A 47 -1.65 -14.39 -19.06
N TYR A 48 -2.04 -14.36 -20.32
CA TYR A 48 -1.15 -14.03 -21.43
C TYR A 48 -0.52 -12.63 -21.27
N THR A 49 -1.34 -11.61 -21.00
CA THR A 49 -0.89 -10.23 -20.82
C THR A 49 0.06 -10.13 -19.63
N LEU A 50 -0.27 -10.76 -18.51
CA LEU A 50 0.56 -10.76 -17.30
C LEU A 50 1.92 -11.44 -17.53
N ASN A 51 1.93 -12.58 -18.22
CA ASN A 51 3.15 -13.31 -18.55
C ASN A 51 4.06 -12.51 -19.50
N LEU A 52 3.47 -11.84 -20.51
CA LEU A 52 4.23 -11.02 -21.45
C LEU A 52 4.89 -9.84 -20.75
N LEU A 53 4.15 -9.13 -19.90
CA LEU A 53 4.69 -8.01 -19.11
C LEU A 53 5.78 -8.48 -18.14
N SER A 54 5.62 -9.65 -17.53
CA SER A 54 6.63 -10.24 -16.65
C SER A 54 7.92 -10.58 -17.38
N ARG A 55 7.82 -11.13 -18.60
CA ARG A 55 8.98 -11.38 -19.47
C ARG A 55 9.69 -10.11 -19.89
N TYR A 56 8.95 -9.04 -20.18
CA TYR A 56 9.54 -7.74 -20.44
C TYR A 56 10.35 -7.20 -19.25
N LEU A 57 9.91 -7.50 -18.02
CA LEU A 57 10.63 -7.13 -16.78
C LEU A 57 11.79 -8.08 -16.45
N GLY A 58 12.05 -9.12 -17.26
CA GLY A 58 13.16 -10.06 -17.08
C GLY A 58 12.80 -11.33 -16.28
N TYR A 59 11.53 -11.54 -15.98
CA TYR A 59 11.07 -12.76 -15.31
C TYR A 59 10.61 -13.81 -16.34
N ALA A 60 10.68 -15.10 -15.99
CA ALA A 60 10.26 -16.17 -16.88
C ALA A 60 8.74 -16.13 -17.20
N ASP A 61 7.93 -15.83 -16.19
CA ASP A 61 6.47 -15.75 -16.25
C ASP A 61 5.92 -14.89 -15.10
N TYR A 62 4.61 -14.72 -15.01
CA TYR A 62 3.95 -13.96 -13.96
C TYR A 62 4.09 -14.58 -12.57
N GLU A 63 4.16 -15.92 -12.48
CA GLU A 63 4.41 -16.59 -11.20
C GLU A 63 5.85 -16.34 -10.70
N ALA A 64 6.83 -16.34 -11.62
CA ALA A 64 8.20 -15.95 -11.29
C ALA A 64 8.30 -14.48 -10.85
N PHE A 65 7.55 -13.58 -11.51
CA PHE A 65 7.45 -12.19 -11.10
C PHE A 65 6.85 -12.05 -9.69
N LYS A 66 5.75 -12.74 -9.40
CA LYS A 66 5.15 -12.75 -8.05
C LYS A 66 6.13 -13.28 -7.01
N ARG A 67 6.82 -14.39 -7.31
CA ARG A 67 7.84 -14.94 -6.41
C ARG A 67 9.00 -13.97 -6.19
N GLY A 68 9.44 -13.26 -7.24
CA GLY A 68 10.46 -12.21 -7.13
C GLY A 68 10.01 -11.07 -6.22
N LEU A 69 8.78 -10.58 -6.38
CA LEU A 69 8.21 -9.59 -5.48
C LEU A 69 8.17 -10.09 -4.03
N HIS A 70 7.72 -11.33 -3.82
CA HIS A 70 7.71 -11.93 -2.48
C HIS A 70 9.11 -12.15 -1.91
N ALA A 71 10.11 -12.46 -2.74
CA ALA A 71 11.50 -12.57 -2.30
C ALA A 71 12.10 -11.22 -1.93
N ASP A 72 11.82 -10.17 -2.69
CA ASP A 72 12.23 -8.79 -2.36
C ASP A 72 11.48 -8.28 -1.11
N TYR A 73 10.19 -8.57 -0.98
CA TYR A 73 9.42 -8.30 0.23
C TYR A 73 9.90 -9.14 1.41
N ALA A 74 10.24 -10.42 1.22
CA ALA A 74 10.78 -11.27 2.28
C ALA A 74 12.17 -10.81 2.74
N SER A 75 13.01 -10.33 1.83
CA SER A 75 14.35 -9.81 2.18
C SER A 75 14.28 -8.48 2.92
N SER A 76 13.31 -7.62 2.61
CA SER A 76 13.06 -6.37 3.33
C SER A 76 12.14 -6.58 4.55
N ALA A 77 11.22 -7.56 4.51
CA ALA A 77 10.28 -7.86 5.59
C ALA A 77 10.96 -8.40 6.86
N ILE A 78 12.15 -9.01 6.76
CA ILE A 78 12.91 -9.44 7.94
C ILE A 78 13.36 -8.26 8.81
N GLN A 79 13.38 -7.03 8.28
CA GLN A 79 13.72 -5.81 9.01
C GLN A 79 12.54 -4.86 9.23
N THR A 80 11.38 -5.12 8.63
CA THR A 80 10.23 -4.24 8.74
C THR A 80 9.42 -4.60 9.99
N ARG A 81 9.31 -3.66 10.93
CA ARG A 81 8.46 -3.82 12.12
C ARG A 81 6.99 -3.76 11.69
N CYS A 82 6.25 -4.82 12.00
CA CYS A 82 4.81 -4.90 11.77
C CYS A 82 4.10 -5.04 13.13
N TYR A 83 3.15 -4.15 13.39
CA TYR A 83 2.32 -4.15 14.59
C TYR A 83 0.90 -4.58 14.20
N MET A 84 0.60 -5.86 14.39
CA MET A 84 -0.73 -6.42 14.12
C MET A 84 -1.64 -6.13 15.31
N ALA A 85 -2.86 -5.64 15.06
CA ALA A 85 -3.87 -5.38 16.09
C ALA A 85 -4.15 -6.62 16.95
N ALA A 86 -4.17 -7.81 16.32
CA ALA A 86 -4.36 -9.09 17.02
C ALA A 86 -3.29 -9.42 18.09
N ASN A 87 -2.11 -8.77 18.02
CA ASN A 87 -1.02 -8.97 18.96
C ASN A 87 -0.94 -7.86 20.03
N LEU A 88 -1.84 -6.89 19.99
CA LEU A 88 -1.93 -5.80 20.94
C LEU A 88 -2.91 -6.15 22.07
N SER A 89 -2.62 -5.65 23.26
CA SER A 89 -3.52 -5.68 24.40
C SER A 89 -4.31 -4.37 24.49
N GLU A 90 -5.56 -4.42 24.96
CA GLU A 90 -6.33 -3.20 25.22
C GLU A 90 -5.56 -2.27 26.14
N GLY A 91 -5.43 -1.01 25.71
CA GLY A 91 -4.65 0.01 26.41
C GLY A 91 -3.24 0.22 25.83
N ASP A 92 -2.74 -0.69 24.98
CA ASP A 92 -1.46 -0.48 24.29
C ASP A 92 -1.50 0.77 23.43
N VAL A 93 -0.38 1.49 23.44
CA VAL A 93 -0.26 2.80 22.78
C VAL A 93 0.82 2.74 21.71
N LEU A 94 0.52 3.28 20.54
CA LEU A 94 1.44 3.43 19.42
C LEU A 94 1.57 4.92 19.05
N THR A 95 2.81 5.39 18.90
CA THR A 95 3.09 6.67 18.26
C THR A 95 3.35 6.44 16.78
N LEU A 96 2.55 7.09 15.93
CA LEU A 96 2.68 7.08 14.47
C LEU A 96 3.17 8.45 14.00
N THR A 97 4.22 8.48 13.20
CA THR A 97 4.74 9.71 12.58
C THR A 97 4.83 9.55 11.07
N TRP A 98 4.57 10.61 10.32
CA TRP A 98 4.68 10.62 8.85
C TRP A 98 4.91 12.02 8.30
N ARG A 99 5.40 12.09 7.09
CA ARG A 99 5.71 13.38 6.43
C ARG A 99 4.47 14.24 6.16
N PRO A 100 4.65 15.59 6.16
CA PRO A 100 5.92 16.31 6.37
C PRO A 100 6.39 16.34 7.83
N ASP A 101 5.52 16.47 8.82
CA ASP A 101 5.81 16.67 10.25
C ASP A 101 4.60 16.29 11.13
N ARG A 102 3.95 15.20 10.77
CA ARG A 102 2.71 14.74 11.41
C ARG A 102 3.00 13.70 12.46
N ARG A 103 2.30 13.79 13.59
CA ARG A 103 2.39 12.85 14.69
C ARG A 103 0.98 12.51 15.20
N MET A 104 0.78 11.28 15.57
CA MET A 104 -0.45 10.80 16.20
C MET A 104 -0.11 9.72 17.22
N LEU A 105 -0.67 9.85 18.41
CA LEU A 105 -0.65 8.82 19.45
C LEU A 105 -2.01 8.13 19.43
N VAL A 106 -2.01 6.80 19.29
CA VAL A 106 -3.22 5.99 19.25
C VAL A 106 -3.19 4.92 20.32
N ARG A 107 -4.33 4.67 20.95
CA ARG A 107 -4.56 3.61 21.92
C ARG A 107 -5.37 2.49 21.28
N TYR A 108 -4.93 1.27 21.46
CA TYR A 108 -5.73 0.11 21.07
C TYR A 108 -6.88 -0.11 22.05
N VAL A 109 -8.09 -0.26 21.54
CA VAL A 109 -9.33 -0.42 22.34
C VAL A 109 -10.05 -1.75 22.08
N GLY A 110 -9.33 -2.71 21.43
CA GLY A 110 -9.89 -4.02 21.09
C GLY A 110 -10.55 -4.07 19.71
N ASN A 111 -10.77 -5.29 19.18
CA ASN A 111 -11.46 -5.54 17.91
C ASN A 111 -10.91 -4.72 16.72
N ASP A 112 -9.59 -4.72 16.55
CA ASP A 112 -8.86 -3.94 15.53
C ASP A 112 -9.11 -2.42 15.60
N SER A 113 -9.69 -1.94 16.69
CA SER A 113 -10.08 -0.54 16.89
C SER A 113 -9.06 0.24 17.67
N PHE A 114 -8.87 1.49 17.28
CA PHE A 114 -7.95 2.45 17.88
C PHE A 114 -8.67 3.77 18.16
N GLU A 115 -8.24 4.44 19.21
CA GLU A 115 -8.65 5.79 19.60
C GLU A 115 -7.46 6.75 19.47
N VAL A 116 -7.67 7.93 18.90
CA VAL A 116 -6.66 8.97 18.83
C VAL A 116 -6.55 9.66 20.20
N VAL A 117 -5.40 9.54 20.85
CA VAL A 117 -5.12 10.14 22.18
C VAL A 117 -4.46 11.49 22.06
N GLU A 118 -3.50 11.63 21.13
CA GLU A 118 -2.83 12.89 20.81
C GLU A 118 -2.66 12.99 19.30
N VAL A 119 -2.64 14.22 18.78
CA VAL A 119 -2.43 14.47 17.35
C VAL A 119 -1.79 15.84 17.13
N GLU A 120 -0.81 15.87 16.22
CA GLU A 120 -0.10 17.07 15.80
C GLU A 120 -0.07 17.15 14.28
N ASN A 121 -0.32 18.34 13.73
CA ASN A 121 -0.23 18.67 12.30
C ASN A 121 -1.08 17.75 11.39
N SER A 122 -2.19 17.19 11.88
CA SER A 122 -3.09 16.29 11.18
C SER A 122 -4.50 16.86 11.10
N LYS A 123 -5.33 16.24 10.24
CA LYS A 123 -6.77 16.54 10.14
C LYS A 123 -7.62 15.73 11.12
N LEU A 124 -7.02 14.78 11.84
CA LEU A 124 -7.68 14.00 12.87
C LEU A 124 -7.78 14.79 14.16
N TYR A 125 -8.71 14.41 15.03
CA TYR A 125 -8.91 15.01 16.35
C TYR A 125 -8.72 13.96 17.45
N VAL A 126 -8.37 14.43 18.64
CA VAL A 126 -8.39 13.61 19.85
C VAL A 126 -9.80 13.07 20.07
N GLY A 127 -9.92 11.76 20.34
CA GLY A 127 -11.18 11.06 20.46
C GLY A 127 -11.74 10.50 19.15
N ASP A 128 -11.11 10.75 18.00
CA ASP A 128 -11.45 10.04 16.76
C ASP A 128 -11.15 8.54 16.93
N THR A 129 -12.01 7.68 16.41
CA THR A 129 -11.82 6.23 16.44
C THR A 129 -11.80 5.66 15.03
N PHE A 130 -11.02 4.62 14.83
CA PHE A 130 -10.91 3.93 13.54
C PHE A 130 -10.51 2.47 13.71
N THR A 131 -10.62 1.69 12.64
CA THR A 131 -10.12 0.31 12.60
C THR A 131 -8.90 0.19 11.71
N CYS A 132 -7.91 -0.61 12.15
CA CYS A 132 -6.73 -0.96 11.37
C CYS A 132 -6.23 -2.34 11.81
N GLN A 133 -6.02 -3.25 10.86
CA GLN A 133 -5.56 -4.61 11.18
C GLN A 133 -4.06 -4.66 11.49
N SER A 134 -3.28 -3.77 10.85
CA SER A 134 -1.84 -3.72 11.08
C SER A 134 -1.25 -2.38 10.67
N PHE A 135 -0.17 -1.99 11.35
CA PHE A 135 0.71 -0.91 10.95
C PHE A 135 2.07 -1.50 10.58
N VAL A 136 2.57 -1.17 9.40
CA VAL A 136 3.86 -1.65 8.89
C VAL A 136 4.81 -0.47 8.78
N GLU A 137 5.99 -0.59 9.40
CA GLU A 137 7.02 0.45 9.37
C GLU A 137 7.43 0.78 7.93
N GLY A 138 7.41 2.07 7.58
CA GLY A 138 7.75 2.52 6.23
C GLY A 138 6.64 2.38 5.18
N GLU A 139 5.47 1.81 5.53
CA GLU A 139 4.35 1.65 4.62
C GLU A 139 3.21 2.63 4.94
N MET A 140 2.36 2.87 3.95
CA MET A 140 1.13 3.65 4.11
C MET A 140 0.11 2.87 4.95
N ALA A 141 -0.53 3.52 5.91
CA ALA A 141 -1.61 2.91 6.67
C ALA A 141 -2.99 3.42 6.27
N VAL A 142 -3.95 2.49 6.26
CA VAL A 142 -5.37 2.74 5.94
C VAL A 142 -6.16 2.69 7.24
N LEU A 143 -6.68 3.85 7.66
CA LEU A 143 -7.57 3.98 8.82
C LEU A 143 -9.01 3.84 8.33
N SER A 144 -9.58 2.65 8.52
CA SER A 144 -10.94 2.31 8.08
C SER A 144 -11.96 2.64 9.17
N ASN A 145 -13.23 2.76 8.80
CA ASN A 145 -14.32 3.05 9.71
C ASN A 145 -14.06 4.27 10.63
N LEU A 146 -13.33 5.25 10.12
CA LEU A 146 -13.00 6.45 10.90
C LEU A 146 -14.27 7.20 11.28
N LEU A 147 -14.47 7.36 12.58
CA LEU A 147 -15.43 8.29 13.15
C LEU A 147 -14.70 9.58 13.52
N HIS A 148 -14.88 10.60 12.70
CA HIS A 148 -14.25 11.90 12.86
C HIS A 148 -15.24 12.88 13.45
N ASN A 149 -14.98 13.34 14.68
CA ASN A 149 -15.88 14.23 15.41
C ASN A 149 -17.33 13.69 15.46
N GLY A 150 -17.48 12.39 15.69
CA GLY A 150 -18.75 11.68 15.75
C GLY A 150 -19.46 11.49 14.40
N LYS A 151 -18.83 11.85 13.28
CA LYS A 151 -19.34 11.65 11.91
C LYS A 151 -18.54 10.57 11.20
N GLY A 152 -19.19 9.84 10.32
CA GLY A 152 -18.57 8.79 9.52
C GLY A 152 -19.54 7.65 9.19
N PRO A 153 -19.05 6.46 8.82
CA PRO A 153 -17.63 6.11 8.77
C PRO A 153 -16.89 6.68 7.53
N PHE A 154 -15.65 7.06 7.71
CA PHE A 154 -14.75 7.50 6.65
C PHE A 154 -13.57 6.53 6.48
N VAL A 155 -12.78 6.72 5.43
CA VAL A 155 -11.47 6.11 5.26
C VAL A 155 -10.42 7.22 5.19
N TYR A 156 -9.38 7.10 6.01
CA TYR A 156 -8.29 8.07 6.01
C TYR A 156 -6.94 7.36 5.77
N LEU A 157 -6.13 7.93 4.90
CA LEU A 157 -4.83 7.37 4.51
C LEU A 157 -3.71 8.22 5.08
N ILE A 158 -2.82 7.60 5.86
CA ILE A 158 -1.62 8.24 6.40
C ILE A 158 -0.36 7.64 5.77
N GLY A 159 0.74 8.40 5.75
CA GLY A 159 2.01 7.91 5.23
C GLY A 159 2.11 7.85 3.71
N LYS A 160 1.31 8.60 2.93
CA LYS A 160 1.36 8.61 1.46
C LYS A 160 2.73 8.99 0.87
N GLN A 161 3.56 9.67 1.63
CA GLN A 161 4.91 10.10 1.24
C GLN A 161 5.95 9.47 2.15
N GLY A 162 6.40 8.27 1.82
CA GLY A 162 7.46 7.57 2.54
C GLY A 162 7.04 6.74 3.74
N GLY A 163 5.73 6.40 3.83
CA GLY A 163 5.22 5.52 4.86
C GLY A 163 5.02 6.17 6.22
N VAL A 164 4.70 5.34 7.22
CA VAL A 164 4.60 5.72 8.64
C VAL A 164 5.78 5.14 9.41
N SER A 165 6.31 5.91 10.37
CA SER A 165 7.22 5.38 11.39
C SER A 165 6.44 5.12 12.67
N ILE A 166 6.73 4.00 13.32
CA ILE A 166 5.96 3.47 14.43
C ILE A 166 6.85 3.31 15.65
N THR A 167 6.47 3.93 16.75
CA THR A 167 7.13 3.76 18.04
C THR A 167 6.11 3.24 19.04
N PRO A 168 6.25 1.98 19.54
CA PRO A 168 5.38 1.48 20.59
C PRO A 168 5.76 2.11 21.93
N ASP A 169 4.78 2.44 22.74
CA ASP A 169 4.96 2.90 24.12
C ASP A 169 4.74 1.73 25.11
N PHE A 170 5.05 0.52 24.67
CA PHE A 170 5.04 -0.72 25.45
C PHE A 170 6.19 -1.61 25.01
N THR A 171 6.58 -2.59 25.82
CA THR A 171 7.57 -3.60 25.41
C THR A 171 6.85 -4.72 24.65
N PRO A 172 7.00 -4.82 23.32
CA PRO A 172 6.34 -5.88 22.57
C PRO A 172 6.82 -7.26 23.04
N PRO A 173 5.96 -8.29 23.08
CA PRO A 173 6.39 -9.63 23.38
C PRO A 173 7.42 -10.08 22.34
N ILE A 174 8.56 -10.57 22.81
CA ILE A 174 9.63 -11.10 21.97
C ILE A 174 9.07 -12.33 21.25
N SER A 175 8.88 -12.25 19.94
CA SER A 175 8.53 -13.40 19.11
C SER A 175 9.61 -14.47 19.28
N LYS A 176 9.24 -15.64 19.82
CA LYS A 176 10.11 -16.84 19.88
C LYS A 176 10.02 -17.58 18.56
#